data_2b6f3383c16977f539c9ad697c146cc5
#
_entry.id   2b6f3383c16977f539c9ad697c146cc5
#
_cell.length_a   1.000
_cell.length_b   1.000
_cell.length_c   1.000
_cell.angle_alpha   90.00
_cell.angle_beta   90.00
_cell.angle_gamma   90.00
#
_symmetry.space_group_name_H-M   'P 1'
#
loop_
_entity.id
_entity.type
_entity.pdbx_description
1 polymer ?
#
loop_
_entity_poly.entity_id
_entity_poly.type
_entity_poly.pdbx_seq_one_letter_code
_entity_poly.pdbx_strand_id
1 'polypeptide(L)'
;MPTINQLIRLGRERKVEKPKAPALQGNPQKRGVCVRVTTMTPKKPNSALRKIARVRLSNGIEVTAYIPGIGHNLQEHSVVLVRGGRVKDLPGIRYKIIRGTLDTAGVENRKQSRSKYGAKRPKK
;
A
#
# COMPACT_ATOMS: atom_id res chain seq x y z
N MET A 1 24.34 -11.77 28.93
CA MET A 1 25.20 -10.59 28.68
C MET A 1 26.56 -11.04 28.15
N PRO A 2 27.03 -10.47 27.07
CA PRO A 2 28.37 -10.80 26.59
C PRO A 2 29.44 -10.18 27.51
N THR A 3 30.57 -10.88 27.62
CA THR A 3 31.71 -10.36 28.39
C THR A 3 32.50 -9.36 27.56
N ILE A 4 33.37 -8.59 28.23
CA ILE A 4 34.22 -7.61 27.55
C ILE A 4 35.11 -8.30 26.51
N ASN A 5 35.63 -9.48 26.80
CA ASN A 5 36.47 -10.22 25.87
C ASN A 5 35.68 -10.67 24.63
N GLN A 6 34.43 -11.05 24.81
CA GLN A 6 33.55 -11.41 23.67
C GLN A 6 33.27 -10.21 22.79
N LEU A 7 33.04 -9.04 23.37
CA LEU A 7 32.81 -7.80 22.59
C LEU A 7 34.05 -7.39 21.82
N ILE A 8 35.24 -7.52 22.41
CA ILE A 8 36.53 -7.21 21.75
C ILE A 8 36.74 -8.14 20.55
N ARG A 9 36.46 -9.44 20.72
CA ARG A 9 36.71 -10.45 19.71
C ARG A 9 35.67 -10.41 18.58
N LEU A 10 34.39 -10.27 18.92
CA LEU A 10 33.28 -10.36 17.97
C LEU A 10 32.74 -9.01 17.51
N GLY A 11 32.98 -7.97 18.32
CA GLY A 11 32.47 -6.63 18.03
C GLY A 11 30.97 -6.52 18.28
N ARG A 12 30.44 -5.37 17.97
CA ARG A 12 28.99 -5.13 18.02
C ARG A 12 28.45 -5.03 16.61
N GLU A 13 27.42 -5.79 16.35
CA GLU A 13 26.72 -5.73 15.07
C GLU A 13 25.47 -4.89 15.23
N ARG A 14 25.29 -3.97 14.30
CA ARG A 14 24.09 -3.13 14.26
C ARG A 14 22.93 -3.96 13.71
N LYS A 15 21.81 -3.96 14.43
CA LYS A 15 20.62 -4.62 13.91
C LYS A 15 20.14 -3.89 12.67
N VAL A 16 19.88 -4.65 11.63
CA VAL A 16 19.33 -4.11 10.39
C VAL A 16 17.81 -4.24 10.43
N GLU A 17 17.14 -3.12 10.37
CA GLU A 17 15.68 -3.12 10.30
C GLU A 17 15.24 -3.32 8.86
N LYS A 18 14.35 -4.28 8.66
CA LYS A 18 13.77 -4.49 7.34
C LYS A 18 12.72 -3.41 7.07
N PRO A 19 12.68 -2.85 5.84
CA PRO A 19 11.65 -1.87 5.52
C PRO A 19 10.27 -2.52 5.57
N LYS A 20 9.26 -1.75 5.96
CA LYS A 20 7.88 -2.22 6.02
C LYS A 20 7.27 -2.36 4.63
N ALA A 21 7.85 -1.72 3.64
CA ALA A 21 7.38 -1.76 2.25
C ALA A 21 8.52 -2.17 1.31
N PRO A 22 8.98 -3.45 1.37
CA PRO A 22 10.16 -3.86 0.59
C PRO A 22 9.96 -3.75 -0.92
N ALA A 23 8.73 -3.89 -1.42
CA ALA A 23 8.45 -3.81 -2.84
C ALA A 23 8.65 -2.41 -3.41
N LEU A 24 8.64 -1.38 -2.58
CA LEU A 24 8.87 0.00 -3.02
C LEU A 24 10.36 0.33 -3.17
N GLN A 25 11.23 -0.47 -2.60
CA GLN A 25 12.70 -0.32 -2.71
C GLN A 25 13.20 1.09 -2.35
N GLY A 26 12.65 1.64 -1.25
CA GLY A 26 13.05 2.96 -0.77
C GLY A 26 12.40 4.15 -1.48
N ASN A 27 11.52 3.91 -2.42
CA ASN A 27 10.76 4.97 -3.09
C ASN A 27 9.49 5.29 -2.32
N PRO A 28 9.00 6.55 -2.33
CA PRO A 28 7.74 6.86 -1.65
C PRO A 28 6.52 6.23 -2.34
N GLN A 29 6.56 6.11 -3.67
CA GLN A 29 5.52 5.46 -4.46
C GLN A 29 6.14 4.71 -5.62
N LYS A 30 5.36 3.79 -6.20
CA LYS A 30 5.80 3.00 -7.36
C LYS A 30 4.60 2.85 -8.29
N ARG A 31 4.85 3.05 -9.59
CA ARG A 31 3.80 2.81 -10.59
C ARG A 31 3.67 1.30 -10.83
N GLY A 32 2.44 0.87 -11.08
CA GLY A 32 2.18 -0.51 -11.39
C GLY A 32 0.95 -0.68 -12.27
N VAL A 33 0.74 -1.90 -12.72
CA VAL A 33 -0.40 -2.28 -13.54
C VAL A 33 -1.23 -3.30 -12.77
N CYS A 34 -2.55 -3.11 -12.73
CA CYS A 34 -3.46 -4.03 -12.05
C CYS A 34 -3.49 -5.36 -12.82
N VAL A 35 -3.10 -6.43 -12.16
CA VAL A 35 -3.18 -7.79 -12.69
C VAL A 35 -4.58 -8.35 -12.42
N ARG A 36 -5.14 -8.04 -11.25
CA ARG A 36 -6.46 -8.50 -10.86
C ARG A 36 -7.04 -7.53 -9.83
N VAL A 37 -8.34 -7.27 -9.95
CA VAL A 37 -9.07 -6.44 -8.99
C VAL A 37 -10.17 -7.29 -8.37
N THR A 38 -10.21 -7.37 -7.04
CA THR A 38 -11.15 -8.24 -6.33
C THR A 38 -11.48 -7.66 -4.96
N THR A 39 -12.20 -8.42 -4.17
CA THR A 39 -12.52 -8.06 -2.78
C THR A 39 -11.95 -9.10 -1.83
N MET A 40 -11.77 -8.71 -0.58
CA MET A 40 -11.21 -9.57 0.45
C MET A 40 -11.93 -9.33 1.77
N THR A 41 -12.18 -10.42 2.51
CA THR A 41 -12.75 -10.31 3.84
C THR A 41 -11.68 -9.90 4.84
N PRO A 42 -11.98 -8.96 5.77
CA PRO A 42 -11.00 -8.60 6.80
C PRO A 42 -10.87 -9.68 7.87
N LYS A 43 -9.89 -9.49 8.75
CA LYS A 43 -9.69 -10.36 9.91
C LYS A 43 -10.89 -10.25 10.88
N LYS A 44 -11.15 -11.34 11.61
CA LYS A 44 -12.10 -11.30 12.72
C LYS A 44 -11.63 -10.27 13.76
N PRO A 45 -12.54 -9.54 14.41
CA PRO A 45 -14.02 -9.66 14.42
C PRO A 45 -14.71 -8.84 13.31
N ASN A 46 -13.97 -8.23 12.39
CA ASN A 46 -14.55 -7.38 11.37
C ASN A 46 -15.12 -8.19 10.21
N SER A 47 -16.12 -7.64 9.57
CA SER A 47 -16.76 -8.27 8.43
C SER A 47 -17.12 -7.19 7.39
N ALA A 48 -16.69 -7.39 6.16
CA ALA A 48 -16.98 -6.49 5.04
C ALA A 48 -16.39 -7.10 3.75
N LEU A 49 -16.62 -6.42 2.64
CA LEU A 49 -15.93 -6.72 1.38
C LEU A 49 -14.96 -5.58 1.09
N ARG A 50 -13.70 -5.77 1.45
CA ARG A 50 -12.66 -4.76 1.23
C ARG A 50 -12.15 -4.86 -0.20
N LYS A 51 -12.08 -3.73 -0.90
CA LYS A 51 -11.61 -3.67 -2.29
C LYS A 51 -10.10 -3.72 -2.33
N ILE A 52 -9.55 -4.66 -3.06
CA ILE A 52 -8.10 -4.82 -3.23
C ILE A 52 -7.76 -5.02 -4.69
N ALA A 53 -6.49 -4.81 -5.03
CA ALA A 53 -5.98 -5.06 -6.37
C ALA A 53 -4.64 -5.76 -6.28
N ARG A 54 -4.43 -6.76 -7.11
CA ARG A 54 -3.12 -7.37 -7.29
C ARG A 54 -2.40 -6.55 -8.35
N VAL A 55 -1.28 -5.94 -8.01
CA VAL A 55 -0.58 -4.98 -8.85
C VAL A 55 0.84 -5.46 -9.12
N ARG A 56 1.24 -5.44 -10.39
CA ARG A 56 2.64 -5.66 -10.77
C ARG A 56 3.32 -4.29 -10.86
N LEU A 57 4.29 -4.06 -10.00
CA LEU A 57 5.02 -2.80 -9.95
C LEU A 57 6.03 -2.70 -11.09
N SER A 58 6.50 -1.48 -11.37
CA SER A 58 7.47 -1.22 -12.44
C SER A 58 8.80 -1.94 -12.24
N ASN A 59 9.11 -2.36 -11.00
CA ASN A 59 10.31 -3.15 -10.70
C ASN A 59 10.10 -4.66 -10.86
N GLY A 60 8.94 -5.10 -11.34
CA GLY A 60 8.63 -6.51 -11.57
C GLY A 60 8.03 -7.25 -10.38
N ILE A 61 7.93 -6.62 -9.23
CA ILE A 61 7.38 -7.23 -8.02
C ILE A 61 5.86 -7.10 -8.01
N GLU A 62 5.15 -8.21 -7.76
CA GLU A 62 3.70 -8.17 -7.59
C GLU A 62 3.33 -8.02 -6.12
N VAL A 63 2.39 -7.14 -5.83
CA VAL A 63 1.89 -6.91 -4.48
C VAL A 63 0.37 -6.80 -4.49
N THR A 64 -0.22 -7.07 -3.33
CA THR A 64 -1.65 -6.80 -3.12
C THR A 64 -1.78 -5.46 -2.45
N ALA A 65 -2.53 -4.54 -3.06
CA ALA A 65 -2.72 -3.19 -2.57
C ALA A 65 -4.19 -2.93 -2.27
N TYR A 66 -4.44 -2.18 -1.21
CA TYR A 66 -5.79 -1.78 -0.81
C TYR A 66 -6.23 -0.56 -1.62
N ILE A 67 -7.49 -0.57 -2.05
CA ILE A 67 -8.10 0.56 -2.74
C ILE A 67 -8.90 1.37 -1.71
N PRO A 68 -8.38 2.53 -1.25
CA PRO A 68 -9.07 3.30 -0.21
C PRO A 68 -10.29 4.05 -0.73
N GLY A 69 -11.21 4.35 0.17
CA GLY A 69 -12.39 5.14 -0.13
C GLY A 69 -13.58 4.30 -0.61
N ILE A 70 -14.62 4.98 -1.04
CA ILE A 70 -15.86 4.36 -1.48
C ILE A 70 -15.84 4.24 -3.00
N GLY A 71 -16.00 3.00 -3.50
CA GLY A 71 -16.05 2.74 -4.93
C GLY A 71 -14.74 2.98 -5.66
N HIS A 72 -14.63 2.47 -6.85
CA HIS A 72 -13.46 2.67 -7.72
C HIS A 72 -13.84 2.37 -9.17
N ASN A 73 -12.96 2.80 -10.09
CA ASN A 73 -13.11 2.53 -11.52
C ASN A 73 -12.01 1.61 -12.05
N LEU A 74 -11.31 0.91 -11.16
CA LEU A 74 -10.20 0.05 -11.55
C LEU A 74 -10.66 -1.26 -12.14
N GLN A 75 -9.91 -1.74 -13.11
CA GLN A 75 -10.13 -3.01 -13.76
C GLN A 75 -8.77 -3.62 -14.12
N GLU A 76 -8.79 -4.83 -14.65
CA GLU A 76 -7.56 -5.48 -15.11
C GLU A 76 -6.84 -4.59 -16.14
N HIS A 77 -5.54 -4.48 -16.03
CA HIS A 77 -4.64 -3.65 -16.85
C HIS A 77 -4.71 -2.15 -16.58
N SER A 78 -5.43 -1.70 -15.56
CA SER A 78 -5.39 -0.29 -15.14
C SER A 78 -4.01 0.06 -14.58
N VAL A 79 -3.50 1.23 -14.95
CA VAL A 79 -2.22 1.74 -14.42
C VAL A 79 -2.50 2.52 -13.14
N VAL A 80 -1.79 2.18 -12.08
CA VAL A 80 -2.02 2.78 -10.76
C VAL A 80 -0.69 3.17 -10.12
N LEU A 81 -0.78 4.06 -9.12
CA LEU A 81 0.35 4.44 -8.30
C LEU A 81 0.16 3.85 -6.91
N VAL A 82 1.16 3.09 -6.44
CA VAL A 82 1.10 2.36 -5.17
C VAL A 82 2.05 2.99 -4.17
N ARG A 83 1.59 3.18 -2.94
CA ARG A 83 2.40 3.68 -1.83
C ARG A 83 2.42 2.67 -0.69
N GLY A 84 3.36 2.84 0.23
CA GLY A 84 3.35 2.07 1.47
C GLY A 84 2.18 2.48 2.35
N GLY A 85 1.74 1.58 3.18
CA GLY A 85 0.65 1.82 4.11
C GLY A 85 -0.08 0.51 4.40
N ARG A 86 0.22 -0.05 5.56
CA ARG A 86 -0.38 -1.32 5.97
C ARG A 86 -1.85 -1.15 6.30
N VAL A 87 -2.65 -2.13 5.90
CA VAL A 87 -4.04 -2.25 6.33
C VAL A 87 -4.09 -3.31 7.42
N LYS A 88 -4.28 -2.87 8.66
CA LYS A 88 -4.28 -3.77 9.83
C LYS A 88 -5.39 -4.81 9.75
N ASP A 89 -6.51 -4.43 9.16
CA ASP A 89 -7.72 -5.23 9.04
C ASP A 89 -7.58 -6.37 8.02
N LEU A 90 -6.65 -6.25 7.10
CA LEU A 90 -6.44 -7.22 6.03
C LEU A 90 -5.06 -7.88 6.16
N PRO A 91 -5.00 -9.22 6.20
CA PRO A 91 -3.70 -9.89 6.34
C PRO A 91 -2.85 -9.77 5.08
N GLY A 92 -1.57 -9.45 5.25
CA GLY A 92 -0.61 -9.39 4.16
C GLY A 92 -0.71 -8.18 3.26
N ILE A 93 -1.56 -7.21 3.56
CA ILE A 93 -1.72 -6.00 2.76
C ILE A 93 -0.83 -4.90 3.35
N ARG A 94 0.27 -4.59 2.67
CA ARG A 94 1.25 -3.58 3.12
C ARG A 94 1.25 -2.32 2.25
N TYR A 95 0.38 -2.25 1.26
CA TYR A 95 0.41 -1.18 0.25
C TYR A 95 -0.99 -0.67 0.00
N LYS A 96 -1.06 0.56 -0.48
CA LYS A 96 -2.34 1.20 -0.85
C LYS A 96 -2.19 1.87 -2.20
N ILE A 97 -3.28 1.89 -2.96
CA ILE A 97 -3.34 2.61 -4.23
C ILE A 97 -3.68 4.07 -3.95
N ILE A 98 -2.97 4.99 -4.61
CA ILE A 98 -3.22 6.43 -4.46
C ILE A 98 -4.39 6.81 -5.37
N ARG A 99 -5.42 7.40 -4.78
CA ARG A 99 -6.61 7.85 -5.52
C ARG A 99 -6.34 9.17 -6.24
N GLY A 100 -6.95 9.33 -7.41
CA GLY A 100 -6.84 10.57 -8.19
C GLY A 100 -5.61 10.67 -9.05
N THR A 101 -4.85 9.58 -9.22
CA THR A 101 -3.65 9.56 -10.07
C THR A 101 -3.77 8.47 -11.12
N LEU A 102 -3.12 8.69 -12.27
CA LEU A 102 -3.09 7.71 -13.38
C LEU A 102 -4.53 7.25 -13.71
N ASP A 103 -4.78 5.94 -13.76
CA ASP A 103 -6.10 5.41 -14.11
C ASP A 103 -7.06 5.33 -12.93
N THR A 104 -6.64 5.73 -11.74
CA THR A 104 -7.48 5.69 -10.54
C THR A 104 -8.21 7.01 -10.36
N ALA A 105 -9.54 6.98 -10.43
CA ALA A 105 -10.35 8.17 -10.16
C ALA A 105 -10.37 8.48 -8.66
N GLY A 106 -10.54 9.75 -8.32
CA GLY A 106 -10.73 10.15 -6.92
C GLY A 106 -12.10 9.72 -6.39
N VAL A 107 -12.27 9.81 -5.08
CA VAL A 107 -13.57 9.51 -4.45
C VAL A 107 -14.54 10.64 -4.74
N GLU A 108 -15.69 10.32 -5.29
CA GLU A 108 -16.71 11.29 -5.67
C GLU A 108 -17.42 11.86 -4.42
N ASN A 109 -17.79 13.14 -4.50
CA ASN A 109 -18.58 13.83 -3.48
C ASN A 109 -17.92 13.88 -2.09
N ARG A 110 -16.63 13.68 -2.04
CA ARG A 110 -15.89 13.75 -0.78
C ARG A 110 -15.49 15.19 -0.49
N LYS A 111 -15.79 15.66 0.72
CA LYS A 111 -15.52 17.04 1.13
C LYS A 111 -14.39 17.15 2.16
N GLN A 112 -14.15 16.09 2.94
CA GLN A 112 -13.11 16.07 3.96
C GLN A 112 -11.97 15.16 3.54
N SER A 113 -10.75 15.54 3.90
CA SER A 113 -9.53 14.75 3.58
C SER A 113 -9.40 14.47 2.09
N ARG A 114 -9.71 15.44 1.26
CA ARG A 114 -9.75 15.28 -0.20
C ARG A 114 -8.41 14.85 -0.78
N SER A 115 -7.32 15.34 -0.21
CA SER A 115 -5.97 14.98 -0.69
C SER A 115 -5.67 13.50 -0.52
N LYS A 116 -6.19 12.88 0.53
CA LYS A 116 -5.97 11.45 0.77
C LYS A 116 -6.75 10.54 -0.17
N TYR A 117 -7.85 11.05 -0.73
CA TYR A 117 -8.74 10.27 -1.59
C TYR A 117 -8.86 10.82 -3.00
N GLY A 118 -7.98 11.74 -3.36
CA GLY A 118 -7.91 12.25 -4.72
C GLY A 118 -9.08 13.08 -5.18
N ALA A 119 -9.81 13.69 -4.24
CA ALA A 119 -10.96 14.51 -4.58
C ALA A 119 -10.56 15.97 -4.83
N LYS A 120 -11.13 16.56 -5.86
CA LYS A 120 -10.88 17.95 -6.21
C LYS A 120 -11.69 18.88 -5.30
N ARG A 121 -11.21 20.13 -5.19
CA ARG A 121 -11.93 21.15 -4.43
C ARG A 121 -13.33 21.34 -4.99
N PRO A 122 -14.38 21.30 -4.15
CA PRO A 122 -15.75 21.55 -4.65
C PRO A 122 -15.86 22.95 -5.24
N LYS A 123 -16.50 23.04 -6.37
CA LYS A 123 -16.85 24.35 -6.96
C LYS A 123 -18.04 24.92 -6.20
N LYS A 124 -17.94 26.18 -5.87
CA LYS A 124 -19.06 26.91 -5.27
C LYS A 124 -20.08 27.28 -6.33
#